data_ca4148e13de1eadd0a99077b53c84af9
#
_entry.id   ca4148e13de1eadd0a99077b53c84af9
#
_cell.length_a   1.000
_cell.length_b   1.000
_cell.length_c   1.000
_cell.angle_alpha   90.00
_cell.angle_beta   90.00
_cell.angle_gamma   90.00
#
_symmetry.space_group_name_H-M   'P 1'
#
loop_
_entity.id
_entity.type
_entity.pdbx_description
1 polymer ?
#
loop_
_entity_poly.entity_id
_entity_poly.type
_entity_poly.pdbx_seq_one_letter_code
_entity_poly.pdbx_strand_id
1 'polypeptide(L)'
;CGKKNEDKSLSDLAYYRQFPYVNQELAYLYQAADFVISLAGANVIYEILALKKPNILIPLPKKASRGDQILNAESFSSQGFSVVLPQEELEENPAVLPDCLEKLHENKEKYIKAMEASRERDGRRNVLAVIQSVLDGKS
;
A
#
# COMPACT_ATOMS: atom_id res chain seq x y z
N CYS A 1 3.11 -9.29 -11.10
CA CYS A 1 4.34 -8.99 -11.89
C CYS A 1 4.06 -8.29 -13.22
N GLY A 2 2.84 -8.32 -13.72
CA GLY A 2 2.48 -7.80 -15.04
C GLY A 2 2.70 -8.82 -16.16
N LYS A 3 1.91 -8.70 -17.24
CA LYS A 3 2.02 -9.59 -18.40
C LYS A 3 3.43 -9.52 -18.99
N LYS A 4 4.03 -10.68 -19.28
CA LYS A 4 5.39 -10.85 -19.82
C LYS A 4 6.55 -10.55 -18.86
N ASN A 5 6.29 -10.27 -17.59
CA ASN A 5 7.32 -10.04 -16.57
C ASN A 5 7.47 -11.24 -15.62
N GLU A 6 6.92 -12.39 -15.98
CA GLU A 6 7.07 -13.62 -15.20
C GLU A 6 8.48 -14.17 -15.35
N ASP A 7 9.13 -14.41 -14.23
CA ASP A 7 10.44 -15.07 -14.19
C ASP A 7 10.24 -16.59 -14.03
N LYS A 8 10.45 -17.32 -15.10
CA LYS A 8 10.26 -18.77 -15.12
C LYS A 8 11.24 -19.52 -14.21
N SER A 9 12.38 -18.92 -13.88
CA SER A 9 13.38 -19.56 -12.99
C SER A 9 12.86 -19.66 -11.54
N LEU A 10 11.86 -18.85 -11.18
CA LEU A 10 11.26 -18.84 -9.85
C LEU A 10 10.00 -19.72 -9.73
N SER A 11 9.56 -20.33 -10.84
CA SER A 11 8.29 -21.07 -10.89
C SER A 11 8.27 -22.32 -10.00
N ASP A 12 9.43 -22.94 -9.76
CA ASP A 12 9.57 -24.17 -8.98
C ASP A 12 9.72 -23.94 -7.47
N LEU A 13 9.80 -22.65 -7.04
CA LEU A 13 9.91 -22.33 -5.62
C LEU A 13 8.58 -22.55 -4.90
N ALA A 14 8.56 -23.46 -3.94
CA ALA A 14 7.35 -23.87 -3.21
C ALA A 14 6.68 -22.71 -2.44
N TYR A 15 7.49 -21.73 -2.02
CA TYR A 15 7.07 -20.55 -1.22
C TYR A 15 6.85 -19.28 -2.06
N TYR A 16 6.93 -19.38 -3.41
CA TYR A 16 6.80 -18.22 -4.30
C TYR A 16 5.73 -18.47 -5.36
N ARG A 17 4.94 -17.45 -5.65
CA ARG A 17 3.93 -17.48 -6.71
C ARG A 17 3.93 -16.17 -7.48
N GLN A 18 3.81 -16.27 -8.78
CA GLN A 18 3.70 -15.14 -9.70
C GLN A 18 2.33 -15.14 -10.35
N PHE A 19 1.75 -13.97 -10.46
CA PHE A 19 0.50 -13.73 -11.16
C PHE A 19 0.75 -12.63 -12.19
N PRO A 20 0.64 -12.91 -13.49
CA PRO A 20 0.82 -11.88 -14.52
C PRO A 20 -0.26 -10.79 -14.42
N TYR A 21 -1.43 -11.17 -13.97
CA TYR A 21 -2.55 -10.27 -13.72
C TYR A 21 -3.47 -10.90 -12.67
N VAL A 22 -3.99 -10.08 -11.79
CA VAL A 22 -5.03 -10.44 -10.82
C VAL A 22 -6.19 -9.45 -10.93
N ASN A 23 -7.40 -9.91 -10.77
CA ASN A 23 -8.61 -9.10 -10.80
C ASN A 23 -9.43 -9.35 -9.52
N GLN A 24 -10.43 -10.19 -9.58
CA GLN A 24 -11.27 -10.50 -8.40
C GLN A 24 -10.49 -11.21 -7.29
N GLU A 25 -9.46 -11.95 -7.64
CA GLU A 25 -8.55 -12.64 -6.72
C GLU A 25 -7.72 -11.69 -5.86
N LEU A 26 -7.56 -10.43 -6.27
CA LEU A 26 -6.76 -9.45 -5.53
C LEU A 26 -7.27 -9.27 -4.09
N ALA A 27 -8.58 -9.26 -3.89
CA ALA A 27 -9.18 -9.16 -2.56
C ALA A 27 -8.79 -10.33 -1.65
N TYR A 28 -8.77 -11.54 -2.20
CA TYR A 28 -8.36 -12.75 -1.45
C TYR A 28 -6.86 -12.73 -1.15
N LEU A 29 -6.03 -12.26 -2.09
CA LEU A 29 -4.59 -12.11 -1.86
C LEU A 29 -4.31 -11.09 -0.75
N TYR A 30 -5.01 -9.96 -0.74
CA TYR A 30 -4.90 -9.00 0.36
C TYR A 30 -5.35 -9.59 1.70
N GLN A 31 -6.43 -10.38 1.73
CA GLN A 31 -6.89 -11.03 2.95
C GLN A 31 -5.85 -12.02 3.49
N ALA A 32 -5.26 -12.82 2.62
CA ALA A 32 -4.26 -13.83 2.97
C ALA A 32 -2.89 -13.24 3.35
N ALA A 33 -2.57 -12.04 2.88
CA ALA A 33 -1.29 -11.42 3.14
C ALA A 33 -1.16 -10.91 4.59
N ASP A 34 -0.04 -11.18 5.23
CA ASP A 34 0.34 -10.57 6.52
C ASP A 34 0.90 -9.15 6.30
N PHE A 35 1.63 -8.95 5.21
CA PHE A 35 2.25 -7.68 4.81
C PHE A 35 2.02 -7.41 3.33
N VAL A 36 2.01 -6.14 2.97
CA VAL A 36 1.91 -5.70 1.58
C VAL A 36 3.09 -4.80 1.24
N ILE A 37 3.75 -5.07 0.12
CA ILE A 37 4.75 -4.18 -0.48
C ILE A 37 4.15 -3.67 -1.78
N SER A 38 4.09 -2.35 -1.94
CA SER A 38 3.44 -1.76 -3.12
C SER A 38 4.03 -0.42 -3.51
N LEU A 39 3.77 -0.01 -4.74
CA LEU A 39 3.91 1.39 -5.14
C LEU A 39 2.88 2.25 -4.38
N ALA A 40 3.14 3.55 -4.25
CA ALA A 40 2.27 4.49 -3.54
C ALA A 40 1.19 5.14 -4.42
N GLY A 41 0.57 4.35 -5.31
CA GLY A 41 -0.56 4.81 -6.11
C GLY A 41 -1.82 5.04 -5.25
N ALA A 42 -2.60 6.09 -5.54
CA ALA A 42 -3.73 6.50 -4.73
C ALA A 42 -4.74 5.36 -4.44
N ASN A 43 -5.13 4.60 -5.45
CA ASN A 43 -6.11 3.52 -5.26
C ASN A 43 -5.57 2.45 -4.30
N VAL A 44 -4.32 2.02 -4.51
CA VAL A 44 -3.69 0.95 -3.72
C VAL A 44 -3.52 1.35 -2.26
N ILE A 45 -3.07 2.57 -1.98
CA ILE A 45 -2.85 3.01 -0.58
C ILE A 45 -4.16 3.06 0.21
N TYR A 46 -5.27 3.46 -0.41
CA TYR A 46 -6.59 3.46 0.24
C TYR A 46 -7.18 2.05 0.38
N GLU A 47 -6.90 1.12 -0.54
CA GLU A 47 -7.24 -0.29 -0.38
C GLU A 47 -6.50 -0.91 0.82
N ILE A 48 -5.19 -0.66 0.93
CA ILE A 48 -4.36 -1.10 2.05
C ILE A 48 -4.87 -0.52 3.37
N LEU A 49 -5.20 0.76 3.42
CA LEU A 49 -5.76 1.44 4.58
C LEU A 49 -7.10 0.84 5.00
N ALA A 50 -8.01 0.60 4.05
CA ALA A 50 -9.31 0.00 4.32
C ALA A 50 -9.20 -1.41 4.91
N LEU A 51 -8.20 -2.18 4.47
CA LEU A 51 -7.90 -3.53 4.92
C LEU A 51 -6.96 -3.58 6.14
N LYS A 52 -6.45 -2.44 6.58
CA LYS A 52 -5.51 -2.29 7.72
C LYS A 52 -4.29 -3.19 7.60
N LYS A 53 -3.76 -3.33 6.39
CA LYS A 53 -2.61 -4.21 6.15
C LYS A 53 -1.30 -3.48 6.45
N PRO A 54 -0.47 -4.01 7.37
CA PRO A 54 0.89 -3.50 7.56
C PRO A 54 1.64 -3.52 6.24
N ASN A 55 2.30 -2.41 5.90
CA ASN A 55 2.79 -2.26 4.54
C ASN A 55 4.08 -1.43 4.43
N ILE A 56 4.79 -1.68 3.33
CA ILE A 56 5.91 -0.88 2.85
C ILE A 56 5.50 -0.25 1.53
N LEU A 57 5.57 1.06 1.44
CA LEU A 57 5.35 1.81 0.20
C LEU A 57 6.67 2.16 -0.46
N ILE A 58 6.80 1.81 -1.74
CA ILE A 58 7.94 2.13 -2.58
C ILE A 58 7.46 3.13 -3.63
N PRO A 59 7.52 4.46 -3.34
CA PRO A 59 7.06 5.45 -4.30
C PRO A 59 7.96 5.51 -5.52
N LEU A 60 7.37 5.64 -6.70
CA LEU A 60 8.11 5.93 -7.92
C LEU A 60 8.78 7.31 -7.82
N PRO A 61 10.00 7.47 -8.37
CA PRO A 61 10.70 8.74 -8.37
C PRO A 61 9.94 9.81 -9.16
N LYS A 62 10.21 11.09 -8.90
CA LYS A 62 9.52 12.23 -9.54
C LYS A 62 9.51 12.15 -11.05
N LYS A 63 10.59 11.65 -11.66
CA LYS A 63 10.71 11.50 -13.12
C LYS A 63 9.67 10.53 -13.71
N ALA A 64 9.23 9.54 -12.93
CA ALA A 64 8.30 8.50 -13.36
C ALA A 64 6.84 8.76 -12.95
N SER A 65 6.57 9.52 -11.86
CA SER A 65 5.23 9.66 -11.26
C SER A 65 4.76 11.10 -11.03
N ARG A 66 5.39 12.10 -11.64
CA ARG A 66 5.12 13.54 -11.40
C ARG A 66 5.20 13.95 -9.91
N GLY A 67 5.64 13.06 -9.03
CA GLY A 67 5.75 13.27 -7.59
C GLY A 67 4.53 12.89 -6.76
N ASP A 68 3.41 12.55 -7.36
CA ASP A 68 2.18 12.21 -6.64
C ASP A 68 2.38 11.02 -5.68
N GLN A 69 3.13 9.99 -6.11
CA GLN A 69 3.39 8.83 -5.26
C GLN A 69 4.28 9.16 -4.06
N ILE A 70 5.21 10.09 -4.21
CA ILE A 70 6.06 10.54 -3.09
C ILE A 70 5.18 11.25 -2.05
N LEU A 71 4.32 12.17 -2.48
CA LEU A 71 3.41 12.88 -1.57
C LEU A 71 2.44 11.92 -0.88
N ASN A 72 1.91 10.93 -1.59
CA ASN A 72 1.06 9.89 -1.01
C ASN A 72 1.81 9.10 0.06
N ALA A 73 3.04 8.66 -0.23
CA ALA A 73 3.85 7.88 0.69
C ALA A 73 4.22 8.70 1.94
N GLU A 74 4.61 9.98 1.78
CA GLU A 74 4.89 10.90 2.87
C GLU A 74 3.67 11.11 3.76
N SER A 75 2.49 11.32 3.17
CA SER A 75 1.24 11.47 3.91
C SER A 75 0.92 10.22 4.75
N PHE A 76 1.04 9.03 4.17
CA PHE A 76 0.78 7.78 4.87
C PHE A 76 1.81 7.48 5.96
N SER A 77 3.08 7.79 5.72
CA SER A 77 4.14 7.63 6.71
C SER A 77 3.95 8.58 7.90
N SER A 78 3.64 9.85 7.65
CA SER A 78 3.43 10.85 8.70
C SER A 78 2.25 10.53 9.62
N GLN A 79 1.26 9.82 9.11
CA GLN A 79 0.11 9.32 9.88
C GLN A 79 0.38 7.98 10.57
N GLY A 80 1.54 7.37 10.36
CA GLY A 80 1.92 6.09 10.94
C GLY A 80 1.23 4.89 10.28
N PHE A 81 0.77 5.00 9.03
CA PHE A 81 0.09 3.92 8.31
C PHE A 81 1.04 2.99 7.57
N SER A 82 2.22 3.49 7.20
CA SER A 82 3.15 2.80 6.31
C SER A 82 4.61 3.04 6.68
N VAL A 83 5.44 2.05 6.39
CA VAL A 83 6.87 2.27 6.20
C VAL A 83 7.08 2.75 4.76
N VAL A 84 7.95 3.71 4.54
CA VAL A 84 8.32 4.18 3.20
C VAL A 84 9.76 3.82 2.91
N LEU A 85 9.99 3.21 1.77
CA LEU A 85 11.31 2.85 1.25
C LEU A 85 11.45 3.46 -0.15
N PRO A 86 12.23 4.53 -0.33
CA PRO A 86 12.49 5.11 -1.65
C PRO A 86 13.07 4.08 -2.62
N GLN A 87 12.62 4.12 -3.88
CA GLN A 87 13.08 3.18 -4.89
C GLN A 87 14.59 3.26 -5.09
N GLU A 88 15.15 4.45 -5.05
CA GLU A 88 16.59 4.68 -5.20
C GLU A 88 17.40 3.99 -4.10
N GLU A 89 16.92 4.04 -2.85
CA GLU A 89 17.57 3.37 -1.72
C GLU A 89 17.53 1.86 -1.87
N LEU A 90 16.40 1.32 -2.35
CA LEU A 90 16.26 -0.12 -2.63
C LEU A 90 17.18 -0.57 -3.78
N GLU A 91 17.33 0.24 -4.82
CA GLU A 91 18.21 -0.06 -5.96
C GLU A 91 19.70 -0.03 -5.57
N GLU A 92 20.09 0.93 -4.73
CA GLU A 92 21.46 1.05 -4.22
C GLU A 92 21.82 -0.06 -3.23
N ASN A 93 20.88 -0.44 -2.37
CA ASN A 93 21.10 -1.45 -1.34
C ASN A 93 19.86 -2.35 -1.16
N PRO A 94 19.70 -3.44 -1.94
CA PRO A 94 18.56 -4.35 -1.79
C PRO A 94 18.41 -4.99 -0.40
N ALA A 95 19.48 -5.03 0.40
CA ALA A 95 19.44 -5.60 1.76
C ALA A 95 18.61 -4.75 2.74
N VAL A 96 18.27 -3.52 2.40
CA VAL A 96 17.40 -2.66 3.24
C VAL A 96 15.97 -3.19 3.33
N LEU A 97 15.48 -3.93 2.33
CA LEU A 97 14.12 -4.45 2.33
C LEU A 97 13.84 -5.48 3.43
N PRO A 98 14.68 -6.51 3.66
CA PRO A 98 14.54 -7.39 4.81
C PRO A 98 14.52 -6.65 6.15
N ASP A 99 15.40 -5.66 6.34
CA ASP A 99 15.44 -4.85 7.57
C ASP A 99 14.14 -4.03 7.78
N CYS A 100 13.59 -3.48 6.70
CA CYS A 100 12.30 -2.80 6.74
C CYS A 100 11.15 -3.75 7.08
N LEU A 101 11.17 -4.98 6.55
CA LEU A 101 10.16 -6.00 6.85
C LEU A 101 10.24 -6.44 8.31
N GLU A 102 11.44 -6.64 8.85
CA GLU A 102 11.63 -6.99 10.26
C GLU A 102 11.09 -5.90 11.18
N LYS A 103 11.45 -4.63 10.95
CA LYS A 103 10.91 -3.49 11.69
C LYS A 103 9.40 -3.37 11.58
N LEU A 104 8.84 -3.62 10.40
CA LEU A 104 7.40 -3.62 10.20
C LEU A 104 6.74 -4.75 10.97
N HIS A 105 7.33 -5.94 10.98
CA HIS A 105 6.83 -7.11 11.72
C HIS A 105 6.81 -6.85 13.23
N GLU A 106 7.90 -6.35 13.80
CA GLU A 106 7.99 -6.01 15.22
C GLU A 106 6.97 -4.96 15.66
N ASN A 107 6.63 -4.03 14.77
CA ASN A 107 5.76 -2.89 15.06
C ASN A 107 4.37 -3.01 14.40
N LYS A 108 3.98 -4.14 13.86
CA LYS A 108 2.75 -4.32 13.08
C LYS A 108 1.49 -3.80 13.77
N GLU A 109 1.36 -4.05 15.07
CA GLU A 109 0.21 -3.62 15.85
C GLU A 109 0.07 -2.08 15.94
N LYS A 110 1.20 -1.37 15.94
CA LYS A 110 1.22 0.10 15.92
C LYS A 110 0.62 0.62 14.62
N TYR A 111 1.02 0.05 13.48
CA TYR A 111 0.51 0.44 12.16
C TYR A 111 -0.99 0.10 12.02
N ILE A 112 -1.40 -1.08 12.47
CA ILE A 112 -2.81 -1.49 12.45
C ILE A 112 -3.66 -0.51 13.27
N LYS A 113 -3.26 -0.21 14.50
CA LYS A 113 -3.99 0.74 15.37
C LYS A 113 -4.05 2.14 14.78
N ALA A 114 -2.98 2.62 14.15
CA ALA A 114 -2.99 3.91 13.48
C ALA A 114 -4.01 3.94 12.33
N MET A 115 -4.01 2.90 11.49
CA MET A 115 -4.98 2.76 10.40
C MET A 115 -6.43 2.60 10.92
N GLU A 116 -6.63 1.93 12.06
CA GLU A 116 -7.94 1.81 12.70
C GLU A 116 -8.49 3.14 13.21
N ALA A 117 -7.62 3.99 13.74
CA ALA A 117 -7.97 5.31 14.22
C ALA A 117 -8.20 6.34 13.09
N SER A 118 -7.81 6.01 11.85
CA SER A 118 -7.93 6.92 10.72
C SER A 118 -9.38 7.21 10.35
N ARG A 119 -9.70 8.50 10.17
CA ARG A 119 -10.97 8.96 9.61
C ARG A 119 -11.03 8.80 8.08
N GLU A 120 -9.87 8.71 7.42
CA GLU A 120 -9.77 8.57 5.95
C GLU A 120 -10.27 7.20 5.46
N ARG A 121 -10.31 6.20 6.33
CA ARG A 121 -10.85 4.87 6.04
C ARG A 121 -12.29 4.91 5.53
N ASP A 122 -13.06 5.89 5.96
CA ASP A 122 -14.46 6.07 5.60
C ASP A 122 -14.68 7.09 4.46
N GLY A 123 -13.70 7.23 3.56
CA GLY A 123 -13.77 8.19 2.45
C GLY A 123 -15.09 8.13 1.64
N ARG A 124 -15.65 6.93 1.43
CA ARG A 124 -17.01 6.77 0.86
C ARG A 124 -18.08 7.41 1.74
N ARG A 125 -18.03 7.21 3.06
CA ARG A 125 -18.97 7.80 4.00
C ARG A 125 -18.83 9.31 4.06
N ASN A 126 -17.59 9.82 4.02
CA ASN A 126 -17.34 11.25 4.01
C ASN A 126 -17.89 11.91 2.74
N VAL A 127 -17.68 11.30 1.57
CA VAL A 127 -18.24 11.78 0.30
C VAL A 127 -19.76 11.72 0.31
N LEU A 128 -20.36 10.62 0.77
CA LEU A 128 -21.81 10.50 0.90
C LEU A 128 -22.40 11.50 1.89
N ALA A 129 -21.72 11.74 3.02
CA ALA A 129 -22.15 12.75 4.01
C ALA A 129 -22.08 14.17 3.43
N VAL A 130 -21.07 14.51 2.65
CA VAL A 130 -20.98 15.80 1.95
C VAL A 130 -22.09 15.93 0.91
N ILE A 131 -22.33 14.92 0.09
CA ILE A 131 -23.42 14.91 -0.89
C ILE A 131 -24.76 15.07 -0.19
N GLN A 132 -25.00 14.35 0.88
CA GLN A 132 -26.23 14.43 1.65
C GLN A 132 -26.44 15.84 2.24
N SER A 133 -25.38 16.45 2.81
CA SER A 133 -25.44 17.81 3.36
C SER A 133 -25.77 18.86 2.30
N VAL A 134 -25.29 18.69 1.09
CA VAL A 134 -25.59 19.57 -0.05
C VAL A 134 -27.04 19.39 -0.50
N LEU A 135 -27.52 18.15 -0.57
CA LEU A 135 -28.90 17.84 -0.94
C LEU A 135 -29.91 18.34 0.12
N ASP A 136 -29.53 18.28 1.39
CA ASP A 136 -30.37 18.75 2.52
C ASP A 136 -30.34 20.28 2.71
N GLY A 137 -29.62 21.02 1.82
CA GLY A 137 -29.54 22.48 1.84
C GLY A 137 -28.82 23.06 3.07
N LYS A 138 -28.02 22.26 3.75
CA LYS A 138 -27.17 22.67 4.87
C LYS A 138 -25.76 22.95 4.32
N SER A 139 -25.57 24.17 3.86
CA SER A 139 -24.23 24.70 3.56
C SER A 139 -23.64 25.35 4.82
#